data_eb0c3c6462b27b6dda4b45143c781ddb
#
_entry.id   eb0c3c6462b27b6dda4b45143c781ddb
#
_cell.length_a   1.000
_cell.length_b   1.000
_cell.length_c   1.000
_cell.angle_alpha   90.00
_cell.angle_beta   90.00
_cell.angle_gamma   90.00
#
_symmetry.space_group_name_H-M   'P 1'
#
loop_
_entity.id
_entity.type
_entity.pdbx_description
1 polymer ?
#
loop_
_entity_poly.entity_id
_entity_poly.type
_entity_poly.pdbx_seq_one_letter_code
_entity_poly.pdbx_strand_id
1 'polypeptide(L)'
;MKIKNFSKLIKYIELPLSKIKKIELMLKKHDGNLFLIGGVVRCLILKNKISSSPDLVTDLPIELVVKILKKQKIKISLVGIEYGSIVIHVGKDFFDLTSMRRDVETFGRKAKVEFSPNLFEDSKRRDFTINSIYCDTNGNLKDPQNGMKDLKREKPIVKFIGDTEKRIQEDFLRILRFLRFSIYYSKNFYSKDLKICEKFKKKLLKLSFERRINELKKIIILSNFESRFILKKTKKFLELSLDCKFDSNDFLALCKLEREINDVSFERRIKYLIRKRNIKKLSFLNHL
;
A
#
# COMPACT_ATOMS: atom_id res chain seq x y z
N MET A 1 -9.79 -0.63 20.81
CA MET A 1 -9.70 0.88 20.87
C MET A 1 -10.68 1.45 19.86
N LYS A 2 -11.31 2.61 20.12
CA LYS A 2 -12.30 3.22 19.21
C LYS A 2 -11.84 4.58 18.71
N ILE A 3 -12.13 4.89 17.44
CA ILE A 3 -11.83 6.20 16.83
C ILE A 3 -12.83 7.24 17.39
N LYS A 4 -12.28 8.32 17.99
CA LYS A 4 -13.12 9.44 18.48
C LYS A 4 -13.76 10.18 17.30
N ASN A 5 -15.02 10.61 17.49
CA ASN A 5 -15.80 11.37 16.49
C ASN A 5 -15.87 10.69 15.12
N PHE A 6 -15.99 9.35 15.10
CA PHE A 6 -15.94 8.54 13.88
C PHE A 6 -16.90 9.03 12.80
N SER A 7 -18.16 9.37 13.13
CA SER A 7 -19.16 9.85 12.16
C SER A 7 -18.75 11.16 11.46
N LYS A 8 -18.16 12.11 12.20
CA LYS A 8 -17.65 13.37 11.63
C LYS A 8 -16.44 13.07 10.69
N LEU A 9 -15.58 12.18 11.14
CA LEU A 9 -14.39 11.82 10.39
C LEU A 9 -14.72 11.12 9.06
N ILE A 10 -15.70 10.21 9.05
CA ILE A 10 -16.20 9.55 7.85
C ILE A 10 -16.63 10.56 6.78
N LYS A 11 -17.38 11.60 7.18
CA LYS A 11 -17.79 12.67 6.26
C LYS A 11 -16.57 13.46 5.73
N TYR A 12 -15.64 13.80 6.61
CA TYR A 12 -14.44 14.56 6.24
C TYR A 12 -13.54 13.83 5.23
N ILE A 13 -13.34 12.51 5.44
CA ILE A 13 -12.51 11.70 4.55
C ILE A 13 -13.27 11.17 3.32
N GLU A 14 -14.55 11.45 3.21
CA GLU A 14 -15.45 11.07 2.11
C GLU A 14 -15.55 9.54 1.93
N LEU A 15 -15.52 8.77 3.04
CA LEU A 15 -15.67 7.32 2.98
C LEU A 15 -17.12 6.93 2.71
N PRO A 16 -17.43 6.12 1.68
CA PRO A 16 -18.80 5.66 1.38
C PRO A 16 -19.28 4.57 2.35
N LEU A 17 -19.30 4.90 3.66
CA LEU A 17 -19.56 3.97 4.75
C LEU A 17 -20.94 3.30 4.65
N SER A 18 -21.95 4.00 4.14
CA SER A 18 -23.30 3.43 3.97
C SER A 18 -23.31 2.24 3.02
N LYS A 19 -22.50 2.29 1.94
CA LYS A 19 -22.33 1.20 0.98
C LYS A 19 -21.55 0.03 1.58
N ILE A 20 -20.49 0.34 2.35
CA ILE A 20 -19.71 -0.68 3.07
C ILE A 20 -20.58 -1.39 4.12
N LYS A 21 -21.44 -0.66 4.85
CA LYS A 21 -22.39 -1.25 5.81
C LYS A 21 -23.42 -2.17 5.13
N LYS A 22 -23.86 -1.86 3.91
CA LYS A 22 -24.72 -2.77 3.15
C LYS A 22 -24.03 -4.10 2.88
N ILE A 23 -22.75 -4.06 2.46
CA ILE A 23 -21.95 -5.29 2.26
C ILE A 23 -21.82 -6.03 3.61
N GLU A 24 -21.45 -5.33 4.68
CA GLU A 24 -21.32 -5.93 6.02
C GLU A 24 -22.60 -6.65 6.45
N LEU A 25 -23.77 -6.03 6.29
CA LEU A 25 -25.05 -6.63 6.66
C LEU A 25 -25.36 -7.93 5.89
N MET A 26 -24.94 -8.02 4.62
CA MET A 26 -25.08 -9.24 3.83
C MET A 26 -24.19 -10.35 4.39
N LEU A 27 -22.93 -10.04 4.74
CA LEU A 27 -21.99 -11.02 5.29
C LEU A 27 -22.38 -11.47 6.71
N LYS A 28 -22.89 -10.55 7.53
CA LYS A 28 -23.36 -10.85 8.90
C LYS A 28 -24.48 -11.87 8.97
N LYS A 29 -25.33 -11.99 7.95
CA LYS A 29 -26.34 -13.05 7.85
C LYS A 29 -25.75 -14.46 7.73
N HIS A 30 -24.45 -14.54 7.52
CA HIS A 30 -23.68 -15.78 7.42
C HIS A 30 -22.50 -15.78 8.44
N ASP A 31 -22.71 -15.11 9.59
CA ASP A 31 -21.74 -14.99 10.69
C ASP A 31 -20.39 -14.34 10.31
N GLY A 32 -20.35 -13.65 9.17
CA GLY A 32 -19.13 -12.99 8.69
C GLY A 32 -18.93 -11.59 9.24
N ASN A 33 -17.68 -11.26 9.53
CA ASN A 33 -17.25 -9.91 9.89
C ASN A 33 -16.59 -9.22 8.70
N LEU A 34 -16.70 -7.88 8.68
CA LEU A 34 -16.07 -7.02 7.67
C LEU A 34 -15.21 -5.96 8.36
N PHE A 35 -14.00 -5.76 7.85
CA PHE A 35 -13.09 -4.74 8.34
C PHE A 35 -12.52 -3.91 7.19
N LEU A 36 -12.35 -2.64 7.44
CA LEU A 36 -11.48 -1.74 6.68
C LEU A 36 -10.02 -2.04 7.02
N ILE A 37 -9.12 -1.90 6.04
CA ILE A 37 -7.70 -2.15 6.24
C ILE A 37 -6.81 -1.24 5.38
N GLY A 38 -5.52 -1.17 5.68
CA GLY A 38 -4.54 -0.50 4.82
C GLY A 38 -4.68 1.01 4.76
N GLY A 39 -4.78 1.55 3.54
CA GLY A 39 -4.78 3.00 3.28
C GLY A 39 -5.88 3.74 4.01
N VAL A 40 -7.10 3.26 3.92
CA VAL A 40 -8.28 3.87 4.53
C VAL A 40 -8.16 3.97 6.06
N VAL A 41 -7.63 2.93 6.71
CA VAL A 41 -7.45 2.94 8.17
C VAL A 41 -6.40 3.94 8.61
N ARG A 42 -5.29 4.07 7.87
CA ARG A 42 -4.30 5.13 8.13
C ARG A 42 -4.90 6.53 7.94
N CYS A 43 -5.71 6.75 6.90
CA CYS A 43 -6.43 8.02 6.71
C CYS A 43 -7.37 8.32 7.88
N LEU A 44 -8.10 7.32 8.39
CA LEU A 44 -8.96 7.45 9.57
C LEU A 44 -8.15 7.83 10.83
N ILE A 45 -6.98 7.23 11.02
CA ILE A 45 -6.13 7.48 12.20
C ILE A 45 -5.48 8.86 12.13
N LEU A 46 -4.97 9.25 10.96
CA LEU A 46 -4.22 10.49 10.72
C LEU A 46 -5.11 11.66 10.29
N LYS A 47 -6.41 11.43 10.11
CA LYS A 47 -7.40 12.42 9.63
C LYS A 47 -7.04 13.02 8.26
N ASN A 48 -6.54 12.19 7.36
CA ASN A 48 -6.22 12.57 5.98
C ASN A 48 -7.36 12.15 5.04
N LYS A 49 -7.54 12.86 3.90
CA LYS A 49 -8.49 12.44 2.87
C LYS A 49 -8.07 11.12 2.22
N ILE A 50 -9.06 10.35 1.76
CA ILE A 50 -8.85 9.10 1.02
C ILE A 50 -8.49 9.44 -0.42
N SER A 51 -7.44 8.82 -0.95
CA SER A 51 -6.97 9.01 -2.33
C SER A 51 -7.19 7.77 -3.22
N SER A 52 -7.72 6.68 -2.68
CA SER A 52 -7.95 5.42 -3.39
C SER A 52 -9.17 4.69 -2.85
N SER A 53 -9.67 3.70 -3.61
CA SER A 53 -10.73 2.81 -3.13
C SER A 53 -10.36 2.16 -1.79
N PRO A 54 -11.34 1.99 -0.88
CA PRO A 54 -11.10 1.33 0.39
C PRO A 54 -10.83 -0.17 0.22
N ASP A 55 -9.76 -0.65 0.84
CA ASP A 55 -9.48 -2.08 0.99
C ASP A 55 -10.33 -2.64 2.13
N LEU A 56 -11.03 -3.73 1.87
CA LEU A 56 -11.85 -4.47 2.82
C LEU A 56 -11.28 -5.88 3.06
N VAL A 57 -11.51 -6.41 4.24
CA VAL A 57 -11.16 -7.80 4.56
C VAL A 57 -12.28 -8.45 5.36
N THR A 58 -12.55 -9.73 5.11
CA THR A 58 -13.56 -10.53 5.81
C THR A 58 -12.98 -11.85 6.29
N ASP A 59 -13.57 -12.39 7.35
CA ASP A 59 -13.30 -13.71 7.90
C ASP A 59 -14.13 -14.84 7.26
N LEU A 60 -14.82 -14.55 6.16
CA LEU A 60 -15.49 -15.58 5.34
C LEU A 60 -14.62 -16.04 4.16
N PRO A 61 -14.73 -17.31 3.74
CA PRO A 61 -14.11 -17.79 2.50
C PRO A 61 -14.63 -17.02 1.28
N ILE A 62 -13.74 -16.73 0.31
CA ILE A 62 -14.11 -15.88 -0.84
C ILE A 62 -15.22 -16.51 -1.70
N GLU A 63 -15.25 -17.83 -1.81
CA GLU A 63 -16.27 -18.57 -2.56
C GLU A 63 -17.68 -18.34 -1.95
N LEU A 64 -17.77 -18.34 -0.61
CA LEU A 64 -19.02 -18.03 0.10
C LEU A 64 -19.42 -16.58 -0.12
N VAL A 65 -18.46 -15.64 -0.02
CA VAL A 65 -18.71 -14.20 -0.28
C VAL A 65 -19.25 -14.00 -1.68
N VAL A 66 -18.65 -14.63 -2.70
CA VAL A 66 -19.14 -14.57 -4.09
C VAL A 66 -20.57 -15.07 -4.21
N LYS A 67 -20.92 -16.20 -3.57
CA LYS A 67 -22.30 -16.76 -3.57
C LYS A 67 -23.28 -15.76 -2.93
N ILE A 68 -22.94 -15.19 -1.77
CA ILE A 68 -23.77 -14.21 -1.04
C ILE A 68 -24.04 -12.98 -1.94
N LEU A 69 -22.99 -12.37 -2.51
CA LEU A 69 -23.11 -11.15 -3.29
C LEU A 69 -23.86 -11.37 -4.60
N LYS A 70 -23.64 -12.50 -5.30
CA LYS A 70 -24.40 -12.88 -6.50
C LYS A 70 -25.89 -13.05 -6.20
N LYS A 71 -26.25 -13.73 -5.10
CA LYS A 71 -27.65 -13.89 -4.66
C LYS A 71 -28.33 -12.53 -4.43
N GLN A 72 -27.57 -11.54 -3.97
CA GLN A 72 -28.05 -10.15 -3.76
C GLN A 72 -27.95 -9.28 -5.02
N LYS A 73 -27.63 -9.86 -6.19
CA LYS A 73 -27.47 -9.15 -7.48
C LYS A 73 -26.44 -8.02 -7.44
N ILE A 74 -25.44 -8.13 -6.57
CA ILE A 74 -24.31 -7.18 -6.50
C ILE A 74 -23.30 -7.52 -7.60
N LYS A 75 -22.93 -6.52 -8.40
CA LYS A 75 -21.91 -6.67 -9.45
C LYS A 75 -20.54 -6.87 -8.81
N ILE A 76 -19.83 -7.91 -9.23
CA ILE A 76 -18.48 -8.25 -8.77
C ILE A 76 -17.55 -8.53 -9.95
N SER A 77 -16.27 -8.22 -9.79
CA SER A 77 -15.20 -8.64 -10.69
C SER A 77 -14.32 -9.68 -9.96
N LEU A 78 -14.10 -10.81 -10.62
CA LEU A 78 -13.38 -11.96 -10.03
C LEU A 78 -11.85 -11.87 -10.23
N VAL A 79 -11.35 -10.70 -10.57
CA VAL A 79 -9.90 -10.45 -10.69
C VAL A 79 -9.24 -10.68 -9.34
N GLY A 80 -8.33 -11.68 -9.29
CA GLY A 80 -7.62 -12.06 -8.05
C GLY A 80 -8.33 -13.10 -7.19
N ILE A 81 -9.39 -13.76 -7.68
CA ILE A 81 -10.11 -14.78 -6.92
C ILE A 81 -9.21 -15.94 -6.49
N GLU A 82 -8.25 -16.33 -7.31
CA GLU A 82 -7.22 -17.34 -7.00
C GLU A 82 -6.34 -16.96 -5.80
N TYR A 83 -6.32 -15.65 -5.45
CA TYR A 83 -5.65 -15.12 -4.27
C TYR A 83 -6.64 -14.75 -3.15
N GLY A 84 -7.88 -15.19 -3.23
CA GLY A 84 -8.93 -14.90 -2.26
C GLY A 84 -9.38 -13.43 -2.26
N SER A 85 -9.33 -12.76 -3.41
CA SER A 85 -9.71 -11.34 -3.56
C SER A 85 -10.70 -11.14 -4.71
N ILE A 86 -11.63 -10.19 -4.54
CA ILE A 86 -12.60 -9.75 -5.56
C ILE A 86 -12.77 -8.25 -5.51
N VAL A 87 -13.28 -7.66 -6.59
CA VAL A 87 -13.72 -6.24 -6.59
C VAL A 87 -15.24 -6.20 -6.57
N ILE A 88 -15.81 -5.48 -5.60
CA ILE A 88 -17.26 -5.27 -5.44
C ILE A 88 -17.61 -3.91 -6.01
N HIS A 89 -18.65 -3.84 -6.87
CA HIS A 89 -19.15 -2.59 -7.46
C HIS A 89 -20.50 -2.21 -6.84
N VAL A 90 -20.60 -1.01 -6.24
CA VAL A 90 -21.84 -0.49 -5.63
C VAL A 90 -22.10 0.92 -6.14
N GLY A 91 -22.95 1.05 -7.16
CA GLY A 91 -23.14 2.30 -7.90
C GLY A 91 -21.84 2.68 -8.62
N LYS A 92 -21.34 3.91 -8.37
CA LYS A 92 -20.08 4.39 -8.94
C LYS A 92 -18.84 4.03 -8.11
N ASP A 93 -19.00 3.47 -6.92
CA ASP A 93 -17.90 3.10 -6.05
C ASP A 93 -17.52 1.63 -6.22
N PHE A 94 -16.26 1.31 -5.98
CA PHE A 94 -15.76 -0.05 -5.97
C PHE A 94 -14.88 -0.28 -4.73
N PHE A 95 -14.83 -1.55 -4.29
CA PHE A 95 -14.15 -1.96 -3.07
C PHE A 95 -13.37 -3.23 -3.35
N ASP A 96 -12.09 -3.22 -3.00
CA ASP A 96 -11.27 -4.43 -3.02
C ASP A 96 -11.55 -5.25 -1.76
N LEU A 97 -12.21 -6.40 -1.88
CA LEU A 97 -12.49 -7.29 -0.76
C LEU A 97 -11.61 -8.53 -0.84
N THR A 98 -10.92 -8.82 0.25
CA THR A 98 -10.06 -10.01 0.40
C THR A 98 -10.54 -10.85 1.58
N SER A 99 -10.59 -12.17 1.45
CA SER A 99 -10.74 -13.08 2.58
C SER A 99 -9.46 -13.10 3.43
N MET A 100 -9.63 -13.16 4.76
CA MET A 100 -8.49 -13.39 5.65
C MET A 100 -7.79 -14.69 5.28
N ARG A 101 -6.47 -14.69 5.30
CA ARG A 101 -5.68 -15.83 4.86
C ARG A 101 -4.31 -15.85 5.51
N ARG A 102 -3.69 -17.04 5.51
CA ARG A 102 -2.27 -17.22 5.83
C ARG A 102 -1.50 -17.61 4.56
N ASP A 103 -0.27 -17.18 4.47
CA ASP A 103 0.64 -17.62 3.42
C ASP A 103 1.28 -18.95 3.88
N VAL A 104 1.10 -20.03 3.11
CA VAL A 104 1.66 -21.35 3.42
C VAL A 104 3.05 -21.49 2.80
N GLU A 105 3.18 -21.06 1.54
CA GLU A 105 4.45 -21.03 0.82
C GLU A 105 4.51 -19.74 0.00
N THR A 106 5.66 -19.09 0.00
CA THR A 106 5.85 -17.84 -0.74
C THR A 106 6.92 -18.00 -1.82
N PHE A 107 6.51 -17.81 -3.09
CA PHE A 107 7.40 -17.82 -4.25
C PHE A 107 7.34 -16.44 -4.95
N GLY A 108 8.04 -15.46 -4.40
CA GLY A 108 7.98 -14.09 -4.90
C GLY A 108 6.58 -13.48 -4.80
N ARG A 109 5.93 -13.17 -5.94
CA ARG A 109 4.55 -12.65 -5.96
C ARG A 109 3.49 -13.71 -5.73
N LYS A 110 3.77 -14.97 -6.06
CA LYS A 110 2.84 -16.09 -5.90
C LYS A 110 3.04 -16.68 -4.51
N ALA A 111 2.02 -16.59 -3.68
CA ALA A 111 1.92 -17.31 -2.44
C ALA A 111 0.84 -18.39 -2.60
N LYS A 112 1.13 -19.60 -2.16
CA LYS A 112 0.07 -20.56 -1.91
C LYS A 112 -0.62 -20.09 -0.65
N VAL A 113 -1.85 -19.62 -0.80
CA VAL A 113 -2.63 -19.03 0.28
C VAL A 113 -3.67 -20.03 0.77
N GLU A 114 -3.87 -20.06 2.06
CA GLU A 114 -4.97 -20.78 2.68
C GLU A 114 -5.88 -19.81 3.41
N PHE A 115 -7.18 -19.99 3.27
CA PHE A 115 -8.15 -19.27 4.05
C PHE A 115 -7.88 -19.47 5.56
N SER A 116 -7.91 -18.38 6.33
CA SER A 116 -7.84 -18.42 7.78
C SER A 116 -8.71 -17.30 8.35
N PRO A 117 -9.76 -17.61 9.12
CA PRO A 117 -10.61 -16.58 9.71
C PRO A 117 -9.90 -15.80 10.84
N ASN A 118 -8.66 -16.13 11.13
CA ASN A 118 -7.90 -15.54 12.22
C ASN A 118 -7.23 -14.22 11.80
N LEU A 119 -7.68 -13.12 12.35
CA LEU A 119 -7.16 -11.79 12.09
C LEU A 119 -5.66 -11.65 12.42
N PHE A 120 -5.16 -12.34 13.47
CA PHE A 120 -3.75 -12.30 13.81
C PHE A 120 -2.89 -13.00 12.75
N GLU A 121 -3.36 -14.12 12.21
CA GLU A 121 -2.70 -14.82 11.09
C GLU A 121 -2.67 -13.95 9.83
N ASP A 122 -3.80 -13.34 9.45
CA ASP A 122 -3.86 -12.42 8.31
C ASP A 122 -2.91 -11.22 8.50
N SER A 123 -2.76 -10.73 9.74
CA SER A 123 -1.87 -9.62 10.02
C SER A 123 -0.41 -9.94 9.80
N LYS A 124 0.03 -11.17 10.11
CA LYS A 124 1.43 -11.60 9.98
C LYS A 124 1.93 -11.60 8.53
N ARG A 125 1.06 -11.86 7.55
CA ARG A 125 1.45 -11.86 6.13
C ARG A 125 1.62 -10.45 5.53
N ARG A 126 1.14 -9.40 6.21
CA ARG A 126 1.26 -8.02 5.73
C ARG A 126 2.70 -7.52 5.83
N ASP A 127 3.00 -6.48 5.07
CA ASP A 127 4.37 -5.96 4.97
C ASP A 127 4.81 -5.17 6.21
N PHE A 128 4.00 -4.19 6.65
CA PHE A 128 4.38 -3.27 7.72
C PHE A 128 3.34 -3.22 8.83
N THR A 129 3.80 -2.94 10.06
CA THR A 129 2.92 -2.82 11.24
C THR A 129 1.79 -1.82 11.02
N ILE A 130 2.07 -0.68 10.40
CA ILE A 130 1.07 0.36 10.09
C ILE A 130 0.04 -0.06 9.02
N ASN A 131 0.27 -1.15 8.31
CA ASN A 131 -0.63 -1.71 7.29
C ASN A 131 -1.48 -2.88 7.80
N SER A 132 -1.31 -3.25 9.08
CA SER A 132 -2.01 -4.37 9.74
C SER A 132 -2.99 -3.92 10.82
N ILE A 133 -3.44 -2.68 10.74
CA ILE A 133 -4.47 -2.13 11.63
C ILE A 133 -5.82 -2.31 10.93
N TYR A 134 -6.77 -2.93 11.61
CA TYR A 134 -8.12 -3.21 11.13
C TYR A 134 -9.12 -2.27 11.81
N CYS A 135 -10.15 -1.86 11.08
CA CYS A 135 -11.21 -1.01 11.61
C CYS A 135 -12.58 -1.58 11.19
N ASP A 136 -13.47 -1.83 12.15
CA ASP A 136 -14.85 -2.19 11.81
C ASP A 136 -15.65 -0.96 11.34
N THR A 137 -16.86 -1.19 10.85
CA THR A 137 -17.75 -0.11 10.37
C THR A 137 -18.31 0.80 11.47
N ASN A 138 -18.00 0.51 12.72
CA ASN A 138 -18.35 1.31 13.91
C ASN A 138 -17.17 2.11 14.47
N GLY A 139 -15.99 1.98 13.82
CA GLY A 139 -14.78 2.69 14.22
C GLY A 139 -13.97 2.00 15.31
N ASN A 140 -14.24 0.73 15.62
CA ASN A 140 -13.44 -0.04 16.56
C ASN A 140 -12.18 -0.55 15.85
N LEU A 141 -11.00 -0.32 16.46
CA LEU A 141 -9.71 -0.72 15.92
C LEU A 141 -9.23 -2.03 16.56
N LYS A 142 -8.73 -2.92 15.72
CA LYS A 142 -7.96 -4.11 16.11
C LYS A 142 -6.55 -3.96 15.55
N ASP A 143 -5.53 -4.05 16.41
CA ASP A 143 -4.13 -3.75 16.07
C ASP A 143 -3.18 -4.85 16.57
N PRO A 144 -3.19 -6.03 15.92
CA PRO A 144 -2.44 -7.19 16.38
C PRO A 144 -0.91 -7.03 16.29
N GLN A 145 -0.42 -6.09 15.48
CA GLN A 145 1.01 -5.86 15.26
C GLN A 145 1.53 -4.53 15.87
N ASN A 146 0.75 -3.88 16.74
CA ASN A 146 1.09 -2.62 17.37
C ASN A 146 1.40 -1.46 16.39
N GLY A 147 0.78 -1.47 15.21
CA GLY A 147 0.98 -0.47 14.17
C GLY A 147 0.55 0.94 14.59
N MET A 148 -0.44 1.06 15.49
CA MET A 148 -0.87 2.33 16.07
C MET A 148 0.25 3.04 16.83
N LYS A 149 1.04 2.27 17.60
CA LYS A 149 2.19 2.79 18.32
C LYS A 149 3.24 3.37 17.36
N ASP A 150 3.45 2.71 16.23
CA ASP A 150 4.41 3.15 15.22
C ASP A 150 3.90 4.35 14.41
N LEU A 151 2.59 4.43 14.15
CA LEU A 151 1.98 5.49 13.34
C LEU A 151 1.76 6.80 14.12
N LYS A 152 1.37 6.71 15.41
CA LYS A 152 0.98 7.87 16.24
C LYS A 152 2.11 8.45 17.11
N ARG A 153 3.30 7.88 17.10
CA ARG A 153 4.40 8.44 17.87
C ARG A 153 4.83 9.81 17.32
N GLU A 154 5.47 10.64 18.13
CA GLU A 154 5.95 11.97 17.73
C GLU A 154 6.79 11.95 16.44
N LYS A 155 7.59 10.92 16.29
CA LYS A 155 8.35 10.63 15.05
C LYS A 155 7.90 9.29 14.50
N PRO A 156 6.85 9.25 13.67
CA PRO A 156 6.33 8.00 13.12
C PRO A 156 7.42 7.16 12.45
N ILE A 157 7.29 5.87 12.53
CA ILE A 157 8.21 4.92 11.90
C ILE A 157 7.46 3.88 11.10
N VAL A 158 8.12 3.35 10.09
CA VAL A 158 7.65 2.20 9.30
C VAL A 158 8.55 1.02 9.63
N LYS A 159 7.97 -0.09 10.08
CA LYS A 159 8.67 -1.33 10.40
C LYS A 159 8.04 -2.52 9.70
N PHE A 160 8.87 -3.46 9.27
CA PHE A 160 8.38 -4.76 8.82
C PHE A 160 7.72 -5.53 9.97
N ILE A 161 6.77 -6.38 9.62
CA ILE A 161 6.18 -7.34 10.55
C ILE A 161 7.06 -8.59 10.57
N GLY A 162 7.43 -9.03 11.76
CA GLY A 162 8.29 -10.20 11.94
C GLY A 162 9.74 -9.98 11.52
N ASP A 163 10.34 -11.00 10.91
CA ASP A 163 11.73 -10.98 10.47
C ASP A 163 11.87 -10.26 9.14
N THR A 164 12.55 -9.12 9.14
CA THR A 164 12.72 -8.25 7.96
C THR A 164 13.44 -8.94 6.82
N GLU A 165 14.44 -9.78 7.09
CA GLU A 165 15.20 -10.48 6.06
C GLU A 165 14.31 -11.48 5.32
N LYS A 166 13.57 -12.31 6.07
CA LYS A 166 12.60 -13.26 5.50
C LYS A 166 11.54 -12.53 4.66
N ARG A 167 10.98 -11.43 5.20
CA ARG A 167 9.96 -10.63 4.52
C ARG A 167 10.44 -10.03 3.19
N ILE A 168 11.70 -9.60 3.12
CA ILE A 168 12.31 -9.09 1.89
C ILE A 168 12.59 -10.24 0.91
N GLN A 169 13.03 -11.41 1.39
CA GLN A 169 13.30 -12.56 0.53
C GLN A 169 12.03 -13.13 -0.11
N GLU A 170 10.89 -13.06 0.57
CA GLU A 170 9.58 -13.44 0.01
C GLU A 170 9.19 -12.55 -1.20
N ASP A 171 9.46 -11.23 -1.14
CA ASP A 171 9.21 -10.31 -2.25
C ASP A 171 10.11 -9.07 -2.16
N PHE A 172 11.08 -8.96 -3.06
CA PHE A 172 12.03 -7.84 -3.11
C PHE A 172 11.36 -6.48 -3.37
N LEU A 173 10.13 -6.45 -3.90
CA LEU A 173 9.37 -5.20 -4.06
C LEU A 173 9.11 -4.50 -2.71
N ARG A 174 9.10 -5.25 -1.62
CA ARG A 174 8.93 -4.70 -0.27
C ARG A 174 10.03 -3.70 0.10
N ILE A 175 11.21 -3.78 -0.51
CA ILE A 175 12.26 -2.77 -0.34
C ILE A 175 11.77 -1.40 -0.84
N LEU A 176 11.23 -1.33 -2.05
CA LEU A 176 10.69 -0.08 -2.61
C LEU A 176 9.46 0.40 -1.83
N ARG A 177 8.60 -0.53 -1.42
CA ARG A 177 7.47 -0.22 -0.55
C ARG A 177 7.91 0.37 0.79
N PHE A 178 8.95 -0.19 1.42
CA PHE A 178 9.54 0.35 2.65
C PHE A 178 10.03 1.79 2.45
N LEU A 179 10.74 2.07 1.35
CA LEU A 179 11.16 3.44 1.02
C LEU A 179 9.94 4.36 0.87
N ARG A 180 8.93 3.96 0.07
CA ARG A 180 7.73 4.74 -0.15
C ARG A 180 6.99 5.09 1.13
N PHE A 181 6.68 4.09 1.94
CA PHE A 181 5.96 4.31 3.19
C PHE A 181 6.81 5.12 4.19
N SER A 182 8.11 4.89 4.28
CA SER A 182 9.00 5.68 5.13
C SER A 182 9.10 7.14 4.67
N ILE A 183 9.18 7.40 3.37
CA ILE A 183 9.17 8.76 2.81
C ILE A 183 7.86 9.47 3.14
N TYR A 184 6.72 8.76 3.05
CA TYR A 184 5.41 9.37 3.26
C TYR A 184 5.08 9.59 4.73
N TYR A 185 5.30 8.58 5.60
CA TYR A 185 4.83 8.60 6.99
C TYR A 185 5.91 8.97 8.02
N SER A 186 7.19 8.82 7.70
CA SER A 186 8.28 8.94 8.67
C SER A 186 9.21 10.11 8.38
N LYS A 187 9.77 10.73 9.43
CA LYS A 187 10.88 11.71 9.27
C LYS A 187 12.19 11.01 8.90
N ASN A 188 12.40 9.75 9.36
CA ASN A 188 13.61 8.97 9.12
C ASN A 188 13.26 7.51 8.84
N PHE A 189 14.17 6.80 8.18
CA PHE A 189 14.05 5.35 8.02
C PHE A 189 14.32 4.64 9.34
N TYR A 190 13.59 3.55 9.63
CA TYR A 190 13.92 2.67 10.73
C TYR A 190 15.24 1.95 10.42
N SER A 191 16.29 2.25 11.19
CA SER A 191 17.68 1.90 10.85
C SER A 191 17.94 0.39 10.73
N LYS A 192 17.28 -0.42 11.56
CA LYS A 192 17.41 -1.89 11.52
C LYS A 192 16.93 -2.43 10.17
N ASP A 193 15.73 -2.04 9.75
CA ASP A 193 15.13 -2.50 8.50
C ASP A 193 15.85 -1.94 7.28
N LEU A 194 16.31 -0.67 7.34
CA LEU A 194 17.07 -0.07 6.26
C LEU A 194 18.38 -0.81 5.98
N LYS A 195 19.11 -1.23 7.03
CA LYS A 195 20.35 -2.02 6.85
C LYS A 195 20.09 -3.30 6.08
N ILE A 196 18.98 -4.00 6.38
CA ILE A 196 18.61 -5.22 5.66
C ILE A 196 18.19 -4.91 4.22
N CYS A 197 17.41 -3.85 4.01
CA CYS A 197 17.10 -3.37 2.66
C CYS A 197 18.38 -3.07 1.84
N GLU A 198 19.38 -2.46 2.44
CA GLU A 198 20.67 -2.18 1.80
C GLU A 198 21.43 -3.47 1.42
N LYS A 199 21.40 -4.49 2.28
CA LYS A 199 21.96 -5.82 1.99
C LYS A 199 21.35 -6.42 0.72
N PHE A 200 20.04 -6.31 0.56
CA PHE A 200 19.29 -6.93 -0.55
C PHE A 200 19.03 -6.01 -1.75
N LYS A 201 19.47 -4.76 -1.76
CA LYS A 201 19.12 -3.77 -2.81
C LYS A 201 19.41 -4.24 -4.24
N LYS A 202 20.49 -5.00 -4.48
CA LYS A 202 20.82 -5.54 -5.82
C LYS A 202 19.79 -6.55 -6.32
N LYS A 203 19.03 -7.19 -5.42
CA LYS A 203 17.95 -8.13 -5.76
C LYS A 203 16.74 -7.44 -6.40
N LEU A 204 16.63 -6.11 -6.32
CA LEU A 204 15.62 -5.34 -7.05
C LEU A 204 15.67 -5.61 -8.55
N LEU A 205 16.84 -5.88 -9.11
CA LEU A 205 17.03 -6.23 -10.52
C LEU A 205 16.39 -7.57 -10.92
N LYS A 206 16.06 -8.44 -9.96
CA LYS A 206 15.29 -9.67 -10.19
C LYS A 206 13.80 -9.46 -10.42
N LEU A 207 13.28 -8.27 -10.05
CA LEU A 207 11.88 -7.92 -10.28
C LEU A 207 11.69 -7.52 -11.75
N SER A 208 10.47 -7.80 -12.29
CA SER A 208 10.11 -7.27 -13.60
C SER A 208 10.18 -5.74 -13.59
N PHE A 209 10.52 -5.17 -14.73
CA PHE A 209 10.61 -3.71 -14.89
C PHE A 209 9.27 -3.04 -14.55
N GLU A 210 8.17 -3.60 -15.02
CA GLU A 210 6.82 -3.10 -14.73
C GLU A 210 6.53 -2.97 -13.23
N ARG A 211 6.88 -3.99 -12.43
CA ARG A 211 6.69 -3.94 -10.97
C ARG A 211 7.52 -2.84 -10.32
N ARG A 212 8.77 -2.68 -10.77
CA ARG A 212 9.66 -1.64 -10.26
C ARG A 212 9.14 -0.26 -10.59
N ILE A 213 8.77 -0.01 -11.85
CA ILE A 213 8.29 1.30 -12.30
C ILE A 213 6.96 1.70 -11.67
N ASN A 214 6.05 0.75 -11.48
CA ASN A 214 4.77 1.01 -10.82
C ASN A 214 4.92 1.44 -9.35
N GLU A 215 5.91 0.91 -8.64
CA GLU A 215 6.18 1.37 -7.27
C GLU A 215 6.98 2.68 -7.25
N LEU A 216 7.90 2.87 -8.20
CA LEU A 216 8.65 4.13 -8.37
C LEU A 216 7.73 5.31 -8.72
N LYS A 217 6.71 5.12 -9.57
CA LYS A 217 5.68 6.14 -9.84
C LYS A 217 5.12 6.68 -8.52
N LYS A 218 4.72 5.79 -7.62
CA LYS A 218 4.17 6.16 -6.31
C LYS A 218 5.17 6.86 -5.38
N ILE A 219 6.48 6.60 -5.53
CA ILE A 219 7.53 7.26 -4.75
C ILE A 219 7.80 8.66 -5.29
N ILE A 220 8.00 8.76 -6.60
CA ILE A 220 8.49 9.98 -7.27
C ILE A 220 7.47 11.12 -7.18
N ILE A 221 6.17 10.82 -7.15
CA ILE A 221 5.11 11.84 -7.04
C ILE A 221 4.84 12.30 -5.60
N LEU A 222 5.48 11.72 -4.58
CA LEU A 222 5.27 12.15 -3.19
C LEU A 222 5.71 13.61 -3.01
N SER A 223 4.88 14.39 -2.31
CA SER A 223 5.14 15.82 -2.04
C SER A 223 6.41 16.08 -1.25
N ASN A 224 6.83 15.12 -0.42
CA ASN A 224 8.06 15.20 0.38
C ASN A 224 9.24 14.41 -0.22
N PHE A 225 9.10 13.94 -1.48
CA PHE A 225 10.11 13.11 -2.12
C PHE A 225 11.45 13.83 -2.24
N GLU A 226 11.49 15.10 -2.60
CA GLU A 226 12.71 15.87 -2.80
C GLU A 226 13.58 15.94 -1.55
N SER A 227 12.97 16.15 -0.36
CA SER A 227 13.71 16.22 0.90
C SER A 227 14.37 14.88 1.27
N ARG A 228 13.79 13.77 0.81
CA ARG A 228 14.28 12.41 1.04
C ARG A 228 15.15 11.91 -0.10
N PHE A 229 14.95 12.41 -1.30
CA PHE A 229 15.74 12.07 -2.49
C PHE A 229 17.20 12.48 -2.35
N ILE A 230 17.49 13.61 -1.68
CA ILE A 230 18.84 14.08 -1.40
C ILE A 230 19.62 13.06 -0.55
N LEU A 231 18.91 12.25 0.24
CA LEU A 231 19.57 11.21 1.01
C LEU A 231 20.22 10.19 0.05
N LYS A 232 21.54 10.13 0.07
CA LYS A 232 22.37 9.23 -0.77
C LYS A 232 21.82 7.79 -0.83
N LYS A 233 21.25 7.29 0.26
CA LYS A 233 20.68 5.94 0.38
C LYS A 233 19.45 5.77 -0.50
N THR A 234 18.50 6.70 -0.45
CA THR A 234 17.27 6.64 -1.26
C THR A 234 17.59 6.70 -2.75
N LYS A 235 18.44 7.65 -3.15
CA LYS A 235 18.90 7.79 -4.54
C LYS A 235 19.44 6.46 -5.10
N LYS A 236 20.30 5.78 -4.36
CA LYS A 236 20.93 4.53 -4.79
C LYS A 236 19.95 3.38 -5.03
N PHE A 237 18.89 3.26 -4.22
CA PHE A 237 17.83 2.28 -4.45
C PHE A 237 17.05 2.57 -5.73
N LEU A 238 16.76 3.85 -5.98
CA LEU A 238 16.01 4.29 -7.16
C LEU A 238 16.84 4.10 -8.42
N GLU A 239 18.13 4.44 -8.39
CA GLU A 239 19.06 4.20 -9.49
C GLU A 239 19.15 2.72 -9.89
N LEU A 240 19.26 1.82 -8.88
CA LEU A 240 19.25 0.37 -9.14
C LEU A 240 17.89 -0.09 -9.70
N SER A 241 16.80 0.49 -9.27
CA SER A 241 15.46 0.09 -9.73
C SER A 241 15.21 0.48 -11.18
N LEU A 242 15.81 1.55 -11.67
CA LEU A 242 15.72 2.01 -13.06
C LEU A 242 16.92 1.58 -13.93
N ASP A 243 17.94 0.97 -13.31
CA ASP A 243 19.20 0.65 -13.98
C ASP A 243 19.82 1.88 -14.66
N CYS A 244 19.73 3.04 -14.01
CA CYS A 244 20.29 4.29 -14.50
C CYS A 244 20.76 5.21 -13.37
N LYS A 245 21.67 6.15 -13.66
CA LYS A 245 22.09 7.19 -12.71
C LYS A 245 21.16 8.39 -12.79
N PHE A 246 20.88 9.00 -11.64
CA PHE A 246 20.09 10.22 -11.53
C PHE A 246 20.95 11.48 -11.39
N ASP A 247 20.56 12.52 -12.11
CA ASP A 247 21.00 13.87 -11.81
C ASP A 247 19.99 14.54 -10.88
N SER A 248 20.49 15.14 -9.80
CA SER A 248 19.65 15.71 -8.75
C SER A 248 19.47 17.22 -8.83
N ASN A 249 20.35 17.94 -9.55
CA ASN A 249 20.35 19.42 -9.51
C ASN A 249 19.13 19.99 -10.23
N ASP A 250 18.94 19.60 -11.49
CA ASP A 250 17.79 20.06 -12.29
C ASP A 250 16.47 19.52 -11.71
N PHE A 251 16.50 18.35 -11.09
CA PHE A 251 15.33 17.75 -10.46
C PHE A 251 14.80 18.59 -9.27
N LEU A 252 15.68 19.11 -8.44
CA LEU A 252 15.26 19.94 -7.30
C LEU A 252 14.63 21.26 -7.77
N ALA A 253 15.17 21.87 -8.84
CA ALA A 253 14.58 23.04 -9.45
C ALA A 253 13.18 22.75 -10.00
N LEU A 254 12.99 21.62 -10.68
CA LEU A 254 11.68 21.16 -11.14
C LEU A 254 10.70 20.99 -9.99
N CYS A 255 11.09 20.32 -8.91
CA CYS A 255 10.21 20.10 -7.76
C CYS A 255 9.78 21.41 -7.10
N LYS A 256 10.64 22.43 -7.08
CA LYS A 256 10.29 23.79 -6.60
C LYS A 256 9.23 24.41 -7.49
N LEU A 257 9.43 24.40 -8.82
CA LEU A 257 8.47 24.92 -9.80
C LEU A 257 7.11 24.21 -9.70
N GLU A 258 7.11 22.88 -9.65
CA GLU A 258 5.87 22.08 -9.52
C GLU A 258 5.07 22.43 -8.26
N ARG A 259 5.72 22.80 -7.16
CA ARG A 259 5.02 23.27 -5.96
C ARG A 259 4.39 24.65 -6.16
N GLU A 260 5.09 25.55 -6.85
CA GLU A 260 4.59 26.89 -7.14
C GLU A 260 3.34 26.87 -8.02
N ILE A 261 3.31 25.98 -9.02
CA ILE A 261 2.16 25.81 -9.93
C ILE A 261 1.14 24.77 -9.44
N ASN A 262 1.38 24.09 -8.31
CA ASN A 262 0.56 23.03 -7.74
C ASN A 262 0.21 21.90 -8.73
N ASP A 263 1.16 21.55 -9.61
CA ASP A 263 1.00 20.51 -10.63
C ASP A 263 2.22 19.57 -10.65
N VAL A 264 2.05 18.36 -10.11
CA VAL A 264 3.09 17.33 -10.00
C VAL A 264 2.88 16.26 -11.07
N SER A 265 3.86 16.09 -11.96
CA SER A 265 3.82 15.06 -13.00
C SER A 265 4.95 14.04 -12.85
N PHE A 266 4.56 12.76 -12.87
CA PHE A 266 5.54 11.66 -12.89
C PHE A 266 6.43 11.74 -14.14
N GLU A 267 5.84 12.01 -15.30
CA GLU A 267 6.49 12.07 -16.61
C GLU A 267 7.55 13.17 -16.64
N ARG A 268 7.23 14.36 -16.11
CA ARG A 268 8.20 15.45 -15.97
C ARG A 268 9.31 15.04 -15.02
N ARG A 269 8.97 14.57 -13.82
CA ARG A 269 9.95 14.19 -12.80
C ARG A 269 10.89 13.10 -13.26
N ILE A 270 10.39 12.06 -13.95
CA ILE A 270 11.24 10.98 -14.44
C ILE A 270 12.17 11.43 -15.58
N LYS A 271 11.69 12.29 -16.49
CA LYS A 271 12.53 12.86 -17.57
C LYS A 271 13.69 13.70 -17.01
N TYR A 272 13.46 14.45 -15.96
CA TYR A 272 14.52 15.21 -15.29
C TYR A 272 15.49 14.35 -14.48
N LEU A 273 15.00 13.27 -13.90
CA LEU A 273 15.83 12.32 -13.17
C LEU A 273 16.78 11.53 -14.08
N ILE A 274 16.35 11.28 -15.32
CA ILE A 274 17.06 10.43 -16.27
C ILE A 274 17.57 11.31 -17.41
N ARG A 275 18.72 11.98 -17.22
CA ARG A 275 19.32 12.81 -18.29
C ARG A 275 19.40 12.05 -19.62
N LYS A 276 19.23 12.79 -20.73
CA LYS A 276 19.16 12.39 -22.16
C LYS A 276 20.03 11.21 -22.64
N ARG A 277 21.09 10.84 -21.93
CA ARG A 277 22.02 9.77 -22.33
C ARG A 277 21.50 8.34 -22.17
N ASN A 278 20.42 8.12 -21.38
CA ASN A 278 19.87 6.78 -21.09
C ASN A 278 18.45 6.55 -21.59
N ILE A 279 17.86 7.48 -22.33
CA ILE A 279 16.48 7.39 -22.84
C ILE A 279 16.29 6.20 -23.78
N LYS A 280 17.32 5.77 -24.52
CA LYS A 280 17.24 4.59 -25.42
C LYS A 280 16.89 3.27 -24.69
N LYS A 281 17.19 3.13 -23.40
CA LYS A 281 16.80 1.95 -22.60
C LYS A 281 15.39 2.03 -22.03
N LEU A 282 14.71 3.16 -22.19
CA LEU A 282 13.42 3.46 -21.60
C LEU A 282 12.36 3.70 -22.70
N SER A 283 12.32 2.80 -23.67
CA SER A 283 11.34 2.83 -24.77
C SER A 283 9.88 2.96 -24.30
N PHE A 284 9.59 2.56 -23.06
CA PHE A 284 8.28 2.75 -22.44
C PHE A 284 7.93 4.24 -22.20
N LEU A 285 8.89 5.17 -22.13
CA LEU A 285 8.62 6.60 -22.04
C LEU A 285 8.12 7.20 -23.37
N ASN A 286 8.28 6.49 -24.48
CA ASN A 286 7.74 6.90 -25.77
C ASN A 286 6.22 6.61 -25.89
N HIS A 287 5.66 5.90 -24.93
CA HIS A 287 4.23 5.57 -24.83
C HIS A 287 3.53 6.29 -23.62
N LEU A 288 4.24 7.19 -22.95
CA LEU A 288 3.75 8.12 -21.95
C LEU A 288 3.79 9.55 -22.52
#